data_39ca8f68dea6a7d21a40da1ffaf96085
#
_entry.id   39ca8f68dea6a7d21a40da1ffaf96085
#
_cell.length_a   1.000
_cell.length_b   1.000
_cell.length_c   1.000
_cell.angle_alpha   90.00
_cell.angle_beta   90.00
_cell.angle_gamma   90.00
#
_symmetry.space_group_name_H-M   'P 1'
#
loop_
_entity.id
_entity.type
_entity.pdbx_description
1 polymer ?
#
loop_
_entity_poly.entity_id
_entity_poly.type
_entity_poly.pdbx_seq_one_letter_code
_entity_poly.pdbx_strand_id
1 'polypeptide(L)'
;VGQQGLGSFDADHLSFQLMGDTIYINPMLLGYAWQKGWVPLSLDALKRAIELNEVAVAQNLTAFEWGRHAAHQLPAVEALLKPLQIISFKKRDRLEDLIATRIEFLTAYQNSAYAKQYETFVLKVKAKESTLGSSLLTETVARQLFKLMAYKDEYEVARLHTDKQFLERVKSQFEGDFKVFYHLAPPLLAKRNEKGHLIKQKMSPHMLLAFKVLSKLKFLRGTSLDVFGRTEERQTERALIQEYKDAVQELLGSLT
;
A
#
# COMPACT_ATOMS: atom_id res chain seq x y z
N VAL A 1 -17.08 -4.31 27.09
CA VAL A 1 -18.04 -3.53 26.29
C VAL A 1 -19.11 -4.52 25.89
N GLY A 2 -20.38 -4.32 26.34
CA GLY A 2 -21.49 -5.21 25.97
C GLY A 2 -21.82 -5.11 24.47
N GLN A 3 -22.46 -6.15 23.89
CA GLN A 3 -22.83 -6.18 22.48
C GLN A 3 -23.67 -4.97 22.02
N GLN A 4 -24.38 -4.30 22.93
CA GLN A 4 -25.17 -3.10 22.65
C GLN A 4 -24.34 -1.84 22.37
N GLY A 5 -23.04 -1.85 22.73
CA GLY A 5 -22.10 -0.74 22.46
C GLY A 5 -21.22 -0.95 21.22
N LEU A 6 -21.43 -2.05 20.48
CA LEU A 6 -20.65 -2.38 19.30
C LEU A 6 -21.49 -2.13 18.04
N GLY A 7 -20.98 -1.30 17.14
CA GLY A 7 -21.53 -1.15 15.79
C GLY A 7 -20.44 -1.52 14.78
N SER A 8 -20.76 -2.35 13.81
CA SER A 8 -19.83 -2.76 12.77
C SER A 8 -20.52 -2.75 11.40
N PHE A 9 -19.77 -2.38 10.38
CA PHE A 9 -20.13 -2.52 8.97
C PHE A 9 -18.86 -2.60 8.14
N ASP A 10 -18.96 -3.13 6.93
CA ASP A 10 -17.85 -3.20 5.99
C ASP A 10 -17.63 -1.84 5.32
N ALA A 11 -16.87 -0.97 6.00
CA ALA A 11 -16.58 0.39 5.52
C ALA A 11 -15.71 0.39 4.27
N ASP A 12 -14.85 -0.60 4.09
CA ASP A 12 -13.98 -0.75 2.92
C ASP A 12 -14.84 -1.00 1.67
N HIS A 13 -15.74 -1.98 1.75
CA HIS A 13 -16.67 -2.30 0.68
C HIS A 13 -17.62 -1.15 0.36
N LEU A 14 -18.22 -0.51 1.38
CA LEU A 14 -19.12 0.63 1.19
C LEU A 14 -18.38 1.80 0.52
N SER A 15 -17.21 2.15 1.02
CA SER A 15 -16.41 3.25 0.48
C SER A 15 -16.05 3.01 -0.99
N PHE A 16 -15.58 1.81 -1.32
CA PHE A 16 -15.24 1.46 -2.69
C PHE A 16 -16.45 1.51 -3.64
N GLN A 17 -17.58 0.94 -3.23
CA GLN A 17 -18.78 0.84 -4.08
C GLN A 17 -19.52 2.18 -4.25
N LEU A 18 -19.58 3.00 -3.20
CA LEU A 18 -20.33 4.27 -3.20
C LEU A 18 -19.47 5.46 -3.65
N MET A 19 -18.16 5.43 -3.36
CA MET A 19 -17.26 6.55 -3.58
C MET A 19 -16.18 6.27 -4.64
N GLY A 20 -16.03 5.01 -5.07
CA GLY A 20 -15.03 4.58 -6.05
C GLY A 20 -13.62 4.39 -5.50
N ASP A 21 -13.37 4.68 -4.23
CA ASP A 21 -12.06 4.56 -3.59
C ASP A 21 -12.19 4.29 -2.09
N THR A 22 -11.27 3.51 -1.55
CA THR A 22 -11.20 3.19 -0.11
C THR A 22 -10.60 4.32 0.73
N ILE A 23 -10.02 5.36 0.10
CA ILE A 23 -9.47 6.52 0.80
C ILE A 23 -10.51 7.26 1.66
N TYR A 24 -11.80 7.10 1.34
CA TYR A 24 -12.92 7.74 2.01
C TYR A 24 -13.46 6.97 3.23
N ILE A 25 -12.81 5.87 3.64
CA ILE A 25 -13.21 5.06 4.82
C ILE A 25 -13.25 5.92 6.09
N ASN A 26 -12.22 6.73 6.33
CA ASN A 26 -12.11 7.52 7.56
C ASN A 26 -13.25 8.53 7.75
N PRO A 27 -13.58 9.41 6.78
CA PRO A 27 -14.73 10.28 6.91
C PRO A 27 -16.06 9.51 6.98
N MET A 28 -16.18 8.37 6.32
CA MET A 28 -17.38 7.50 6.42
C MET A 28 -17.53 6.94 7.83
N LEU A 29 -16.47 6.39 8.43
CA LEU A 29 -16.47 5.91 9.81
C LEU A 29 -16.76 7.01 10.82
N LEU A 30 -16.23 8.22 10.58
CA LEU A 30 -16.52 9.39 11.42
C LEU A 30 -18.01 9.74 11.38
N GLY A 31 -18.62 9.73 10.20
CA GLY A 31 -20.06 9.97 10.03
C GLY A 31 -20.91 8.92 10.74
N TYR A 32 -20.52 7.65 10.64
CA TYR A 32 -21.16 6.55 11.35
C TYR A 32 -21.08 6.73 12.86
N ALA A 33 -19.88 6.95 13.40
CA ALA A 33 -19.66 7.15 14.83
C ALA A 33 -20.41 8.36 15.38
N TRP A 34 -20.44 9.45 14.62
CA TRP A 34 -21.18 10.64 15.01
C TRP A 34 -22.69 10.38 15.07
N GLN A 35 -23.26 9.71 14.08
CA GLN A 35 -24.69 9.38 14.05
C GLN A 35 -25.09 8.42 15.18
N LYS A 36 -24.16 7.56 15.64
CA LYS A 36 -24.34 6.71 16.83
C LYS A 36 -24.21 7.47 18.16
N GLY A 37 -23.90 8.78 18.12
CA GLY A 37 -23.72 9.58 19.33
C GLY A 37 -22.40 9.35 20.05
N TRP A 38 -21.42 8.72 19.40
CA TRP A 38 -20.12 8.43 20.01
C TRP A 38 -19.11 9.59 19.92
N VAL A 39 -19.41 10.59 19.09
CA VAL A 39 -18.56 11.77 18.91
C VAL A 39 -19.28 12.98 19.48
N PRO A 40 -18.82 13.58 20.59
CA PRO A 40 -19.50 14.68 21.28
C PRO A 40 -19.21 16.05 20.66
N LEU A 41 -19.38 16.17 19.35
CA LEU A 41 -19.19 17.41 18.59
C LEU A 41 -20.46 17.72 17.78
N SER A 42 -20.70 19.00 17.48
CA SER A 42 -21.80 19.39 16.61
C SER A 42 -21.51 18.98 15.15
N LEU A 43 -22.58 18.77 14.39
CA LEU A 43 -22.49 18.45 12.96
C LEU A 43 -21.74 19.56 12.20
N ASP A 44 -22.05 20.80 12.50
CA ASP A 44 -21.44 21.97 11.84
C ASP A 44 -19.93 22.05 12.14
N ALA A 45 -19.52 21.75 13.37
CA ALA A 45 -18.10 21.70 13.73
C ALA A 45 -17.33 20.64 12.93
N LEU A 46 -17.91 19.45 12.75
CA LEU A 46 -17.29 18.37 11.97
C LEU A 46 -17.24 18.71 10.48
N LYS A 47 -18.33 19.22 9.92
CA LYS A 47 -18.36 19.69 8.52
C LYS A 47 -17.33 20.79 8.30
N ARG A 48 -17.26 21.75 9.21
CA ARG A 48 -16.27 22.83 9.14
C ARG A 48 -14.82 22.33 9.24
N ALA A 49 -14.56 21.33 10.06
CA ALA A 49 -13.24 20.70 10.13
C ALA A 49 -12.85 20.02 8.82
N ILE A 50 -13.78 19.35 8.15
CA ILE A 50 -13.57 18.75 6.82
C ILE A 50 -13.28 19.84 5.78
N GLU A 51 -14.01 20.94 5.79
CA GLU A 51 -13.77 22.07 4.90
C GLU A 51 -12.39 22.70 5.11
N LEU A 52 -11.98 22.92 6.36
CA LEU A 52 -10.68 23.50 6.72
C LEU A 52 -9.50 22.62 6.33
N ASN A 53 -9.72 21.33 6.13
CA ASN A 53 -8.67 20.44 5.63
C ASN A 53 -8.34 20.68 4.14
N GLU A 54 -9.21 21.34 3.38
CA GLU A 54 -9.02 21.75 1.98
C GLU A 54 -8.69 20.63 0.99
N VAL A 55 -8.78 19.35 1.40
CA VAL A 55 -8.47 18.20 0.56
C VAL A 55 -9.75 17.43 0.24
N ALA A 56 -10.10 17.33 -1.05
CA ALA A 56 -11.26 16.58 -1.54
C ALA A 56 -12.54 16.84 -0.70
N VAL A 57 -12.81 18.12 -0.36
CA VAL A 57 -13.82 18.51 0.62
C VAL A 57 -15.20 17.94 0.28
N ALA A 58 -15.66 18.10 -0.96
CA ALA A 58 -16.97 17.60 -1.39
C ALA A 58 -17.10 16.07 -1.22
N GLN A 59 -16.07 15.33 -1.62
CA GLN A 59 -16.06 13.87 -1.50
C GLN A 59 -16.01 13.42 -0.05
N ASN A 60 -15.21 14.07 0.79
CA ASN A 60 -15.13 13.77 2.22
C ASN A 60 -16.45 14.05 2.95
N LEU A 61 -17.13 15.15 2.61
CA LEU A 61 -18.48 15.44 3.12
C LEU A 61 -19.49 14.39 2.66
N THR A 62 -19.45 13.98 1.39
CA THR A 62 -20.32 12.92 0.86
C THR A 62 -20.07 11.58 1.58
N ALA A 63 -18.81 11.21 1.80
CA ALA A 63 -18.47 10.00 2.53
C ALA A 63 -18.94 10.05 4.00
N PHE A 64 -18.79 11.19 4.64
CA PHE A 64 -19.31 11.43 5.99
C PHE A 64 -20.84 11.21 6.04
N GLU A 65 -21.59 11.75 5.09
CA GLU A 65 -23.05 11.56 5.01
C GLU A 65 -23.41 10.07 4.74
N TRP A 66 -22.67 9.37 3.88
CA TRP A 66 -22.88 7.92 3.70
C TRP A 66 -22.67 7.13 5.00
N GLY A 67 -21.68 7.51 5.80
CA GLY A 67 -21.47 6.92 7.12
C GLY A 67 -22.67 7.13 8.05
N ARG A 68 -23.25 8.33 8.04
CA ARG A 68 -24.47 8.65 8.80
C ARG A 68 -25.66 7.80 8.35
N HIS A 69 -25.86 7.66 7.04
CA HIS A 69 -26.90 6.81 6.48
C HIS A 69 -26.72 5.35 6.89
N ALA A 70 -25.49 4.82 6.82
CA ALA A 70 -25.17 3.46 7.25
C ALA A 70 -25.46 3.24 8.75
N ALA A 71 -25.21 4.23 9.59
CA ALA A 71 -25.52 4.16 11.02
C ALA A 71 -27.02 4.14 11.31
N HIS A 72 -27.81 4.81 10.46
CA HIS A 72 -29.27 4.87 10.61
C HIS A 72 -29.96 3.62 10.02
N GLN A 73 -29.60 3.23 8.80
CA GLN A 73 -30.28 2.17 8.05
C GLN A 73 -29.32 1.40 7.13
N LEU A 74 -28.41 0.63 7.73
CA LEU A 74 -27.40 -0.14 7.00
C LEU A 74 -27.96 -1.00 5.87
N PRO A 75 -29.05 -1.79 6.06
CA PRO A 75 -29.60 -2.62 4.98
C PRO A 75 -30.07 -1.84 3.76
N ALA A 76 -30.55 -0.60 3.93
CA ALA A 76 -30.95 0.24 2.80
C ALA A 76 -29.73 0.74 2.02
N VAL A 77 -28.65 1.04 2.70
CA VAL A 77 -27.38 1.43 2.05
C VAL A 77 -26.78 0.24 1.32
N GLU A 78 -26.75 -0.93 1.95
CA GLU A 78 -26.25 -2.17 1.34
C GLU A 78 -27.06 -2.59 0.10
N ALA A 79 -28.36 -2.35 0.09
CA ALA A 79 -29.23 -2.64 -1.06
C ALA A 79 -28.87 -1.80 -2.32
N LEU A 80 -28.18 -0.68 -2.15
CA LEU A 80 -27.67 0.15 -3.27
C LEU A 80 -26.39 -0.41 -3.88
N LEU A 81 -25.71 -1.31 -3.17
CA LEU A 81 -24.43 -1.84 -3.62
C LEU A 81 -24.65 -2.89 -4.72
N LYS A 82 -23.71 -2.93 -5.64
CA LYS A 82 -23.65 -4.06 -6.57
C LYS A 82 -23.36 -5.35 -5.79
N PRO A 83 -23.97 -6.48 -6.13
CA PRO A 83 -23.65 -7.73 -5.47
C PRO A 83 -22.15 -7.98 -5.53
N LEU A 84 -21.55 -8.29 -4.39
CA LEU A 84 -20.16 -8.70 -4.31
C LEU A 84 -19.94 -9.82 -5.32
N GLN A 85 -19.08 -9.59 -6.31
CA GLN A 85 -18.45 -10.72 -6.99
C GLN A 85 -17.66 -11.45 -5.91
N ILE A 86 -18.13 -12.65 -5.53
CA ILE A 86 -17.39 -13.51 -4.61
C ILE A 86 -16.03 -13.78 -5.27
N ILE A 87 -15.05 -12.96 -4.92
CA ILE A 87 -13.66 -13.29 -5.19
C ILE A 87 -13.42 -14.50 -4.28
N SER A 88 -13.43 -15.70 -4.89
CA SER A 88 -13.07 -16.91 -4.16
C SER A 88 -11.74 -16.62 -3.45
N PHE A 89 -11.76 -16.69 -2.12
CA PHE A 89 -10.54 -16.56 -1.33
C PHE A 89 -9.53 -17.51 -1.92
N LYS A 90 -8.46 -16.99 -2.51
CA LYS A 90 -7.34 -17.80 -2.92
C LYS A 90 -6.95 -18.63 -1.71
N LYS A 91 -7.03 -19.96 -1.85
CA LYS A 91 -6.50 -20.90 -0.89
C LYS A 91 -5.18 -20.35 -0.38
N ARG A 92 -5.01 -20.26 0.94
CA ARG A 92 -3.79 -19.73 1.56
C ARG A 92 -2.60 -20.30 0.81
N ASP A 93 -1.84 -19.45 0.13
CA ASP A 93 -0.69 -19.91 -0.67
C ASP A 93 0.19 -20.74 0.25
N ARG A 94 0.64 -21.89 -0.21
CA ARG A 94 1.60 -22.68 0.56
C ARG A 94 2.81 -21.80 0.83
N LEU A 95 3.48 -22.00 1.95
CA LEU A 95 4.67 -21.22 2.31
C LEU A 95 5.71 -21.22 1.18
N GLU A 96 5.86 -22.35 0.49
CA GLU A 96 6.74 -22.50 -0.66
C GLU A 96 6.33 -21.59 -1.83
N ASP A 97 5.05 -21.53 -2.14
CA ASP A 97 4.51 -20.68 -3.21
C ASP A 97 4.68 -19.19 -2.86
N LEU A 98 4.48 -18.83 -1.59
CA LEU A 98 4.75 -17.49 -1.09
C LEU A 98 6.22 -17.11 -1.29
N ILE A 99 7.15 -17.96 -0.87
CA ILE A 99 8.58 -17.71 -0.98
C ILE A 99 8.98 -17.60 -2.45
N ALA A 100 8.52 -18.52 -3.31
CA ALA A 100 8.81 -18.52 -4.74
C ALA A 100 8.34 -17.23 -5.42
N THR A 101 7.11 -16.80 -5.17
CA THR A 101 6.56 -15.53 -5.70
C THR A 101 7.38 -14.33 -5.26
N ARG A 102 7.87 -14.32 -4.01
CA ARG A 102 8.70 -13.22 -3.48
C ARG A 102 10.10 -13.20 -4.11
N ILE A 103 10.68 -14.37 -4.36
CA ILE A 103 11.96 -14.50 -5.08
C ILE A 103 11.83 -13.97 -6.51
N GLU A 104 10.78 -14.36 -7.22
CA GLU A 104 10.50 -13.85 -8.56
C GLU A 104 10.37 -12.33 -8.56
N PHE A 105 9.58 -11.79 -7.64
CA PHE A 105 9.40 -10.34 -7.50
C PHE A 105 10.72 -9.62 -7.23
N LEU A 106 11.53 -10.07 -6.26
CA LEU A 106 12.81 -9.44 -5.91
C LEU A 106 13.84 -9.55 -7.05
N THR A 107 13.77 -10.61 -7.85
CA THR A 107 14.57 -10.74 -9.07
C THR A 107 14.16 -9.68 -10.09
N ALA A 108 12.86 -9.49 -10.28
CA ALA A 108 12.33 -8.42 -11.15
C ALA A 108 12.58 -7.01 -10.57
N TYR A 109 12.55 -6.87 -9.25
CA TYR A 109 12.79 -5.62 -8.52
C TYR A 109 14.24 -5.13 -8.67
N GLN A 110 15.22 -6.00 -8.49
CA GLN A 110 16.64 -5.62 -8.64
C GLN A 110 17.40 -6.65 -9.51
N ASN A 111 17.72 -7.81 -8.97
CA ASN A 111 18.41 -8.92 -9.66
C ASN A 111 18.33 -10.22 -8.84
N SER A 112 18.85 -11.31 -9.42
CA SER A 112 18.86 -12.63 -8.77
C SER A 112 19.72 -12.69 -7.50
N ALA A 113 20.81 -11.91 -7.43
CA ALA A 113 21.67 -11.89 -6.24
C ALA A 113 20.92 -11.26 -5.04
N TYR A 114 20.15 -10.20 -5.28
CA TYR A 114 19.31 -9.60 -4.25
C TYR A 114 18.20 -10.55 -3.78
N ALA A 115 17.53 -11.22 -4.71
CA ALA A 115 16.52 -12.22 -4.39
C ALA A 115 17.12 -13.40 -3.59
N LYS A 116 18.36 -13.81 -3.92
CA LYS A 116 19.06 -14.87 -3.20
C LYS A 116 19.36 -14.53 -1.74
N GLN A 117 19.63 -13.27 -1.43
CA GLN A 117 19.78 -12.82 -0.02
C GLN A 117 18.51 -13.06 0.78
N TYR A 118 17.34 -12.74 0.20
CA TYR A 118 16.04 -13.01 0.80
C TYR A 118 15.84 -14.53 1.00
N GLU A 119 15.99 -15.29 -0.05
CA GLU A 119 15.79 -16.75 -0.04
C GLU A 119 16.66 -17.42 1.03
N THR A 120 17.97 -17.14 1.01
CA THR A 120 18.91 -17.72 1.96
C THR A 120 18.53 -17.41 3.40
N PHE A 121 18.11 -16.17 3.68
CA PHE A 121 17.71 -15.80 5.03
C PHE A 121 16.42 -16.50 5.48
N VAL A 122 15.39 -16.52 4.63
CA VAL A 122 14.11 -17.20 4.95
C VAL A 122 14.30 -18.71 5.11
N LEU A 123 15.12 -19.35 4.27
CA LEU A 123 15.41 -20.77 4.40
C LEU A 123 16.21 -21.11 5.68
N LYS A 124 17.09 -20.22 6.13
CA LYS A 124 17.77 -20.34 7.44
C LYS A 124 16.77 -20.34 8.60
N VAL A 125 15.79 -19.43 8.56
CA VAL A 125 14.70 -19.39 9.56
C VAL A 125 13.88 -20.68 9.51
N LYS A 126 13.49 -21.12 8.30
CA LYS A 126 12.71 -22.35 8.09
C LYS A 126 13.43 -23.58 8.66
N ALA A 127 14.72 -23.71 8.41
CA ALA A 127 15.51 -24.84 8.89
C ALA A 127 15.53 -24.89 10.44
N LYS A 128 15.64 -23.75 11.10
CA LYS A 128 15.64 -23.68 12.58
C LYS A 128 14.23 -23.95 13.16
N GLU A 129 13.20 -23.33 12.58
CA GLU A 129 11.83 -23.48 13.07
C GLU A 129 11.26 -24.88 12.84
N SER A 130 11.67 -25.55 11.78
CA SER A 130 11.19 -26.92 11.47
C SER A 130 11.48 -27.91 12.60
N THR A 131 12.51 -27.66 13.40
CA THR A 131 12.82 -28.49 14.57
C THR A 131 11.78 -28.36 15.69
N LEU A 132 10.97 -27.29 15.66
CA LEU A 132 9.91 -27.00 16.62
C LEU A 132 8.51 -27.41 16.13
N GLY A 133 8.40 -27.98 14.93
CA GLY A 133 7.14 -28.41 14.33
C GLY A 133 6.19 -27.25 13.93
N SER A 134 6.72 -26.04 13.77
CA SER A 134 5.98 -24.83 13.38
C SER A 134 6.49 -24.28 12.05
N SER A 135 5.73 -23.39 11.42
CA SER A 135 6.11 -22.59 10.26
C SER A 135 5.69 -21.12 10.37
N LEU A 136 5.14 -20.71 11.52
CA LEU A 136 4.57 -19.37 11.74
C LEU A 136 5.63 -18.28 11.67
N LEU A 137 6.80 -18.51 12.29
CA LEU A 137 7.91 -17.57 12.25
C LEU A 137 8.44 -17.42 10.83
N THR A 138 8.62 -18.53 10.12
CA THR A 138 9.09 -18.52 8.72
C THR A 138 8.14 -17.76 7.81
N GLU A 139 6.82 -17.99 7.94
CA GLU A 139 5.81 -17.27 7.16
C GLU A 139 5.84 -15.78 7.48
N THR A 140 5.94 -15.42 8.77
CA THR A 140 6.03 -14.03 9.22
C THR A 140 7.28 -13.36 8.67
N VAL A 141 8.44 -13.99 8.80
CA VAL A 141 9.71 -13.46 8.29
C VAL A 141 9.67 -13.33 6.77
N ALA A 142 9.15 -14.33 6.05
CA ALA A 142 9.00 -14.26 4.60
C ALA A 142 8.16 -13.06 4.15
N ARG A 143 7.09 -12.76 4.88
CA ARG A 143 6.21 -11.62 4.57
C ARG A 143 6.85 -10.27 4.93
N GLN A 144 7.41 -10.14 6.12
CA GLN A 144 7.89 -8.85 6.62
C GLN A 144 9.24 -8.47 6.01
N LEU A 145 10.18 -9.40 5.90
CA LEU A 145 11.46 -9.14 5.24
C LEU A 145 11.25 -8.72 3.78
N PHE A 146 10.32 -9.37 3.07
CA PHE A 146 9.96 -8.97 1.72
C PHE A 146 9.49 -7.50 1.65
N LYS A 147 8.62 -7.07 2.57
CA LYS A 147 8.13 -5.67 2.59
C LYS A 147 9.27 -4.68 2.79
N LEU A 148 10.23 -5.00 3.67
CA LEU A 148 11.40 -4.17 3.90
C LEU A 148 12.32 -4.15 2.67
N MET A 149 12.55 -5.31 2.04
CA MET A 149 13.45 -5.41 0.88
C MET A 149 12.84 -4.83 -0.40
N ALA A 150 11.51 -4.78 -0.53
CA ALA A 150 10.80 -4.27 -1.69
C ALA A 150 10.27 -2.83 -1.47
N TYR A 151 11.08 -1.95 -0.87
CA TYR A 151 10.69 -0.56 -0.65
C TYR A 151 10.49 0.18 -1.98
N LYS A 152 9.60 1.16 -1.97
CA LYS A 152 9.17 1.87 -3.16
C LYS A 152 10.10 3.06 -3.45
N ASP A 153 11.07 2.85 -4.31
CA ASP A 153 11.96 3.89 -4.82
C ASP A 153 11.62 4.29 -6.26
N GLU A 154 12.41 5.19 -6.81
CA GLU A 154 12.25 5.75 -8.15
C GLU A 154 12.41 4.68 -9.24
N TYR A 155 13.30 3.71 -9.06
CA TYR A 155 13.49 2.60 -9.99
C TYR A 155 12.27 1.68 -10.00
N GLU A 156 11.70 1.39 -8.82
CA GLU A 156 10.51 0.57 -8.71
C GLU A 156 9.27 1.27 -9.25
N VAL A 157 9.11 2.56 -8.98
CA VAL A 157 8.05 3.38 -9.60
C VAL A 157 8.15 3.30 -11.12
N ALA A 158 9.36 3.47 -11.67
CA ALA A 158 9.58 3.39 -13.11
C ALA A 158 9.27 1.99 -13.67
N ARG A 159 9.68 0.92 -12.98
CA ARG A 159 9.39 -0.46 -13.36
C ARG A 159 7.88 -0.73 -13.40
N LEU A 160 7.15 -0.34 -12.36
CA LEU A 160 5.72 -0.56 -12.28
C LEU A 160 4.94 0.20 -13.36
N HIS A 161 5.33 1.44 -13.66
CA HIS A 161 4.70 2.24 -14.73
C HIS A 161 5.05 1.76 -16.15
N THR A 162 6.07 0.94 -16.31
CA THR A 162 6.47 0.36 -17.60
C THR A 162 6.07 -1.10 -17.76
N ASP A 163 5.43 -1.68 -16.76
CA ASP A 163 4.94 -3.04 -16.78
C ASP A 163 3.88 -3.23 -17.88
N LYS A 164 4.05 -4.26 -18.70
CA LYS A 164 3.18 -4.51 -19.84
C LYS A 164 1.74 -4.80 -19.42
N GLN A 165 1.54 -5.62 -18.39
CA GLN A 165 0.20 -5.98 -17.93
C GLN A 165 -0.52 -4.77 -17.32
N PHE A 166 0.22 -3.89 -16.63
CA PHE A 166 -0.32 -2.63 -16.13
C PHE A 166 -0.78 -1.74 -17.28
N LEU A 167 0.06 -1.54 -18.31
CA LEU A 167 -0.27 -0.71 -19.47
C LEU A 167 -1.45 -1.27 -20.28
N GLU A 168 -1.52 -2.59 -20.45
CA GLU A 168 -2.65 -3.25 -21.10
C GLU A 168 -3.95 -3.09 -20.30
N ARG A 169 -3.90 -3.24 -19.00
CA ARG A 169 -5.07 -2.97 -18.11
C ARG A 169 -5.54 -1.53 -18.20
N VAL A 170 -4.62 -0.58 -18.21
CA VAL A 170 -4.98 0.84 -18.41
C VAL A 170 -5.66 1.04 -19.78
N LYS A 171 -5.09 0.49 -20.85
CA LYS A 171 -5.67 0.58 -22.19
C LYS A 171 -7.06 -0.02 -22.28
N SER A 172 -7.29 -1.15 -21.63
CA SER A 172 -8.60 -1.83 -21.66
C SER A 172 -9.72 -1.09 -20.93
N GLN A 173 -9.40 -0.06 -20.14
CA GLN A 173 -10.38 0.74 -19.39
C GLN A 173 -10.91 1.94 -20.19
N PHE A 174 -10.31 2.24 -21.34
CA PHE A 174 -10.66 3.41 -22.14
C PHE A 174 -10.91 3.00 -23.59
N GLU A 175 -11.91 3.63 -24.21
CA GLU A 175 -12.20 3.52 -25.64
C GLU A 175 -11.59 4.72 -26.39
N GLY A 176 -11.04 4.47 -27.58
CA GLY A 176 -10.43 5.49 -28.43
C GLY A 176 -9.04 5.95 -27.98
N ASP A 177 -8.60 7.08 -28.53
CA ASP A 177 -7.29 7.64 -28.21
C ASP A 177 -7.30 8.38 -26.87
N PHE A 178 -6.39 8.02 -25.97
CA PHE A 178 -6.22 8.69 -24.69
C PHE A 178 -4.75 9.01 -24.41
N LYS A 179 -4.52 9.96 -23.50
CA LYS A 179 -3.18 10.36 -23.05
C LYS A 179 -3.06 10.15 -21.55
N VAL A 180 -2.02 9.46 -21.11
CA VAL A 180 -1.71 9.26 -19.70
C VAL A 180 -0.79 10.38 -19.22
N PHE A 181 -1.18 11.05 -18.15
CA PHE A 181 -0.34 12.03 -17.46
C PHE A 181 0.05 11.48 -16.08
N TYR A 182 1.27 11.76 -15.66
CA TYR A 182 1.81 11.27 -14.40
C TYR A 182 1.85 12.40 -13.38
N HIS A 183 1.31 12.17 -12.20
CA HIS A 183 1.38 13.12 -11.08
C HIS A 183 2.47 12.67 -10.11
N LEU A 184 3.64 13.27 -10.21
CA LEU A 184 4.85 12.85 -9.50
C LEU A 184 5.43 14.01 -8.68
N ALA A 185 6.08 13.67 -7.58
CA ALA A 185 6.89 14.58 -6.79
C ALA A 185 8.32 14.02 -6.67
N PRO A 186 9.13 14.05 -7.76
CA PRO A 186 10.49 13.50 -7.73
C PRO A 186 11.30 14.22 -6.64
N PRO A 187 11.96 13.51 -5.71
CA PRO A 187 12.65 14.12 -4.57
C PRO A 187 13.66 15.20 -4.95
N LEU A 188 14.32 15.03 -6.12
CA LEU A 188 15.33 15.96 -6.63
C LEU A 188 14.75 17.20 -7.33
N LEU A 189 13.48 17.17 -7.75
CA LEU A 189 12.85 18.22 -8.57
C LEU A 189 11.58 18.81 -7.94
N ALA A 190 11.04 18.16 -6.93
CA ALA A 190 9.77 18.56 -6.35
C ALA A 190 9.94 19.81 -5.46
N LYS A 191 9.09 20.79 -5.69
CA LYS A 191 8.93 21.95 -4.80
C LYS A 191 8.19 21.53 -3.54
N ARG A 192 8.51 22.16 -2.41
CA ARG A 192 7.77 21.99 -1.16
C ARG A 192 6.79 23.15 -0.99
N ASN A 193 5.62 22.85 -0.43
CA ASN A 193 4.68 23.90 -0.03
C ASN A 193 5.13 24.53 1.30
N GLU A 194 4.41 25.55 1.76
CA GLU A 194 4.69 26.26 3.03
C GLU A 194 4.66 25.33 4.26
N LYS A 195 3.96 24.19 4.17
CA LYS A 195 3.89 23.15 5.21
C LYS A 195 4.98 22.07 5.06
N GLY A 196 5.94 22.24 4.14
CA GLY A 196 7.04 21.31 3.89
C GLY A 196 6.70 20.07 3.04
N HIS A 197 5.45 19.89 2.59
CA HIS A 197 5.04 18.77 1.77
C HIS A 197 5.47 18.94 0.31
N LEU A 198 5.88 17.82 -0.31
CA LEU A 198 6.25 17.79 -1.73
C LEU A 198 5.02 18.03 -2.61
N ILE A 199 5.13 18.99 -3.53
CA ILE A 199 4.06 19.31 -4.48
C ILE A 199 4.18 18.37 -5.68
N LYS A 200 3.13 17.58 -5.93
CA LYS A 200 3.02 16.75 -7.13
C LYS A 200 2.89 17.62 -8.37
N GLN A 201 3.70 17.36 -9.37
CA GLN A 201 3.66 18.03 -10.66
C GLN A 201 3.07 17.10 -11.72
N LYS A 202 2.26 17.67 -12.62
CA LYS A 202 1.72 16.96 -13.76
C LYS A 202 2.80 16.83 -14.83
N MET A 203 3.25 15.60 -15.07
CA MET A 203 4.25 15.26 -16.08
C MET A 203 3.57 14.82 -17.39
N SER A 204 4.22 15.13 -18.51
CA SER A 204 3.71 14.78 -19.83
C SER A 204 3.75 13.25 -20.10
N PRO A 205 3.03 12.75 -21.11
CA PRO A 205 3.09 11.34 -21.53
C PRO A 205 4.50 10.85 -21.92
N HIS A 206 5.41 11.75 -22.31
CA HIS A 206 6.81 11.42 -22.61
C HIS A 206 7.58 10.89 -21.39
N MET A 207 7.05 11.08 -20.18
CA MET A 207 7.62 10.52 -18.95
C MET A 207 7.76 8.99 -19.00
N LEU A 208 6.93 8.31 -19.78
CA LEU A 208 7.04 6.86 -20.01
C LEU A 208 8.40 6.46 -20.60
N LEU A 209 8.99 7.29 -21.46
CA LEU A 209 10.33 7.02 -22.01
C LEU A 209 11.41 7.12 -20.93
N ALA A 210 11.32 8.13 -20.07
CA ALA A 210 12.22 8.28 -18.93
C ALA A 210 12.08 7.09 -17.98
N PHE A 211 10.86 6.62 -17.69
CA PHE A 211 10.64 5.43 -16.89
C PHE A 211 11.22 4.16 -17.53
N LYS A 212 11.13 4.00 -18.85
CA LYS A 212 11.74 2.86 -19.56
C LYS A 212 13.26 2.83 -19.39
N VAL A 213 13.92 3.98 -19.39
CA VAL A 213 15.36 4.07 -19.13
C VAL A 213 15.64 3.79 -17.65
N LEU A 214 14.93 4.47 -16.76
CA LEU A 214 15.17 4.36 -15.31
C LEU A 214 14.92 2.93 -14.80
N SER A 215 13.90 2.25 -15.28
CA SER A 215 13.61 0.85 -14.89
C SER A 215 14.74 -0.12 -15.26
N LYS A 216 15.52 0.18 -16.29
CA LYS A 216 16.70 -0.61 -16.66
C LYS A 216 17.90 -0.35 -15.74
N LEU A 217 17.95 0.82 -15.08
CA LEU A 217 19.02 1.22 -14.17
C LEU A 217 18.82 0.71 -12.74
N LYS A 218 17.82 -0.13 -12.50
CA LYS A 218 17.52 -0.72 -11.17
C LYS A 218 18.69 -1.47 -10.53
N PHE A 219 19.66 -1.92 -11.32
CA PHE A 219 20.87 -2.59 -10.83
C PHE A 219 21.82 -1.64 -10.08
N LEU A 220 21.68 -0.32 -10.26
CA LEU A 220 22.44 0.69 -9.54
C LEU A 220 22.01 0.85 -8.07
N ARG A 221 20.82 0.34 -7.72
CA ARG A 221 20.25 0.45 -6.38
C ARG A 221 21.23 -0.05 -5.31
N GLY A 222 21.51 0.82 -4.34
CA GLY A 222 22.43 0.53 -3.25
C GLY A 222 23.92 0.57 -3.61
N THR A 223 24.28 0.92 -4.84
CA THR A 223 25.69 1.13 -5.24
C THR A 223 26.13 2.59 -5.03
N SER A 224 27.43 2.87 -5.21
CA SER A 224 27.96 4.24 -5.16
C SER A 224 27.40 5.16 -6.25
N LEU A 225 26.87 4.59 -7.33
CA LEU A 225 26.25 5.30 -8.46
C LEU A 225 24.74 5.50 -8.28
N ASP A 226 24.16 5.02 -7.18
CA ASP A 226 22.75 5.20 -6.85
C ASP A 226 22.47 6.64 -6.39
N VAL A 227 22.06 7.47 -7.33
CA VAL A 227 21.76 8.89 -7.06
C VAL A 227 20.57 9.04 -6.09
N PHE A 228 19.57 8.19 -6.19
CA PHE A 228 18.36 8.23 -5.35
C PHE A 228 18.62 7.63 -3.96
N GLY A 229 19.49 6.66 -3.87
CA GLY A 229 19.82 5.96 -2.63
C GLY A 229 20.58 6.76 -1.58
N ARG A 230 20.94 8.03 -1.87
CA ARG A 230 21.70 8.89 -0.96
C ARG A 230 20.84 9.68 0.02
N THR A 231 19.53 9.70 -0.16
CA THR A 231 18.62 10.39 0.76
C THR A 231 18.59 9.67 2.12
N GLU A 232 18.37 10.44 3.19
CA GLU A 232 18.23 9.91 4.55
C GLU A 232 17.16 8.83 4.64
N GLU A 233 16.03 9.03 3.96
CA GLU A 233 14.93 8.07 3.88
C GLU A 233 15.40 6.72 3.30
N ARG A 234 16.16 6.73 2.19
CA ARG A 234 16.67 5.50 1.56
C ARG A 234 17.76 4.81 2.38
N GLN A 235 18.55 5.59 3.10
CA GLN A 235 19.53 5.04 4.04
C GLN A 235 18.83 4.34 5.21
N THR A 236 17.79 4.96 5.75
CA THR A 236 16.97 4.39 6.83
C THR A 236 16.28 3.11 6.39
N GLU A 237 15.66 3.07 5.19
CA GLU A 237 15.03 1.85 4.65
C GLU A 237 16.03 0.69 4.55
N ARG A 238 17.27 0.95 4.09
CA ARG A 238 18.31 -0.08 4.04
C ARG A 238 18.80 -0.51 5.43
N ALA A 239 18.92 0.44 6.38
CA ALA A 239 19.28 0.12 7.76
C ALA A 239 18.23 -0.78 8.42
N LEU A 240 16.94 -0.48 8.22
CA LEU A 240 15.83 -1.29 8.74
C LEU A 240 15.85 -2.74 8.25
N ILE A 241 16.30 -3.00 7.00
CA ILE A 241 16.47 -4.38 6.51
C ILE A 241 17.50 -5.13 7.37
N GLN A 242 18.62 -4.47 7.69
CA GLN A 242 19.67 -5.10 8.48
C GLN A 242 19.24 -5.27 9.94
N GLU A 243 18.68 -4.25 10.56
CA GLU A 243 18.14 -4.31 11.92
C GLU A 243 17.12 -5.45 12.08
N TYR A 244 16.21 -5.60 11.10
CA TYR A 244 15.24 -6.68 11.10
C TYR A 244 15.91 -8.07 11.04
N LYS A 245 16.92 -8.21 10.17
CA LYS A 245 17.67 -9.47 10.06
C LYS A 245 18.41 -9.80 11.35
N ASP A 246 19.01 -8.80 11.98
CA ASP A 246 19.76 -8.97 13.22
C ASP A 246 18.82 -9.37 14.38
N ALA A 247 17.67 -8.71 14.52
CA ALA A 247 16.64 -9.05 15.49
C ALA A 247 16.11 -10.48 15.32
N VAL A 248 15.85 -10.89 14.07
CA VAL A 248 15.44 -12.28 13.78
C VAL A 248 16.55 -13.27 14.10
N GLN A 249 17.82 -12.95 13.85
CA GLN A 249 18.95 -13.82 14.16
C GLN A 249 19.11 -14.01 15.67
N GLU A 250 18.96 -12.94 16.47
CA GLU A 250 18.96 -13.00 17.91
C GLU A 250 17.82 -13.90 18.42
N LEU A 251 16.61 -13.72 17.89
CA LEU A 251 15.47 -14.58 18.19
C LEU A 251 15.77 -16.05 17.88
N LEU A 252 16.36 -16.35 16.72
CA LEU A 252 16.73 -17.72 16.34
C LEU A 252 17.75 -18.35 17.30
N GLY A 253 18.60 -17.56 17.94
CA GLY A 253 19.55 -18.01 18.97
C GLY A 253 18.86 -18.42 20.28
N SER A 254 17.72 -17.82 20.60
CA SER A 254 16.92 -18.11 21.80
C SER A 254 15.85 -19.17 21.60
N LEU A 255 15.60 -19.62 20.37
CA LEU A 255 14.65 -20.70 20.07
C LEU A 255 15.22 -22.05 20.50
N THR A 256 14.64 -22.62 21.55
CA THR A 256 14.96 -23.95 22.12
C THR A 256 13.84 -24.93 21.85
#